data_11b5f16f581c78820aab7f07bb6dfc70
#
_entry.id   11b5f16f581c78820aab7f07bb6dfc70
#
_cell.length_a   1.000
_cell.length_b   1.000
_cell.length_c   1.000
_cell.angle_alpha   90.00
_cell.angle_beta   90.00
_cell.angle_gamma   90.00
#
_symmetry.space_group_name_H-M   'P 1'
#
loop_
_entity.id
_entity.type
_entity.pdbx_description
1 polymer ?
#
loop_
_entity_poly.entity_id
_entity_poly.type
_entity_poly.pdbx_seq_one_letter_code
_entity_poly.pdbx_strand_id
1 'polypeptide(L)'
;MKLGAFLMPNHPPDRDYAEGHYHNLDTIEFYDQIGFEEAWIGCHYTVPREPNPAPDLLVAQALLRTKNIRVSPGGYMLPYHHPAELAHRIAWLDHISKGR
;
A
#
# COMPACT_ATOMS: atom_id res chain seq x y z
N MET A 1 -17.06 -10.01 -12.72
CA MET A 1 -16.62 -10.08 -11.32
C MET A 1 -15.32 -9.28 -11.23
N LYS A 2 -15.22 -8.40 -10.24
CA LYS A 2 -14.01 -7.61 -10.00
C LYS A 2 -13.17 -8.31 -8.95
N LEU A 3 -11.86 -8.38 -9.15
CA LEU A 3 -10.94 -9.00 -8.20
C LEU A 3 -10.12 -7.91 -7.52
N GLY A 4 -10.09 -7.96 -6.19
CA GLY A 4 -9.21 -7.15 -5.37
C GLY A 4 -8.31 -8.04 -4.51
N ALA A 5 -7.15 -7.53 -4.18
CA ALA A 5 -6.21 -8.17 -3.26
C ALA A 5 -6.15 -7.40 -1.95
N PHE A 6 -6.00 -8.09 -0.83
CA PHE A 6 -5.59 -7.51 0.44
C PHE A 6 -4.17 -8.00 0.75
N LEU A 7 -3.22 -7.10 0.69
CA LEU A 7 -1.82 -7.38 0.96
C LEU A 7 -1.50 -7.07 2.42
N MET A 8 -1.29 -8.12 3.20
CA MET A 8 -0.62 -7.99 4.50
C MET A 8 0.88 -8.03 4.24
N PRO A 9 1.65 -7.00 4.60
CA PRO A 9 3.08 -6.94 4.32
C PRO A 9 3.86 -7.95 5.19
N ASN A 10 3.69 -9.24 4.90
CA ASN A 10 4.29 -10.31 5.68
C ASN A 10 5.80 -10.31 5.52
N HIS A 11 6.47 -10.32 6.65
CA HIS A 11 7.93 -10.22 6.73
C HIS A 11 8.51 -11.40 7.50
N PRO A 12 9.19 -12.36 6.83
CA PRO A 12 9.91 -13.42 7.50
C PRO A 12 11.01 -12.85 8.41
N PRO A 13 11.24 -13.46 9.60
CA PRO A 13 12.18 -12.92 10.60
C PRO A 13 13.61 -12.70 10.10
N ASP A 14 14.03 -13.50 9.13
CA ASP A 14 15.40 -13.49 8.61
C ASP A 14 15.60 -12.60 7.38
N ARG A 15 14.54 -11.92 6.95
CA ARG A 15 14.59 -11.04 5.78
C ARG A 15 14.88 -9.61 6.20
N ASP A 16 15.72 -8.92 5.44
CA ASP A 16 15.89 -7.48 5.58
C ASP A 16 14.58 -6.73 5.26
N TYR A 17 14.28 -5.67 6.03
CA TYR A 17 13.03 -4.91 5.87
C TYR A 17 12.91 -4.24 4.50
N ALA A 18 14.01 -3.76 3.93
CA ALA A 18 13.99 -3.18 2.59
C ALA A 18 13.68 -4.23 1.53
N GLU A 19 14.24 -5.43 1.64
CA GLU A 19 13.90 -6.55 0.73
C GLU A 19 12.42 -6.92 0.82
N GLY A 20 11.86 -6.97 2.04
CA GLY A 20 10.44 -7.19 2.26
C GLY A 20 9.57 -6.11 1.61
N HIS A 21 9.98 -4.86 1.75
CA HIS A 21 9.29 -3.73 1.13
C HIS A 21 9.29 -3.82 -0.41
N TYR A 22 10.45 -4.10 -1.02
CA TYR A 22 10.54 -4.29 -2.48
C TYR A 22 9.74 -5.49 -2.96
N HIS A 23 9.71 -6.58 -2.21
CA HIS A 23 8.88 -7.74 -2.52
C HIS A 23 7.38 -7.39 -2.54
N ASN A 24 6.92 -6.55 -1.60
CA ASN A 24 5.55 -6.05 -1.60
C ASN A 24 5.24 -5.22 -2.85
N LEU A 25 6.17 -4.37 -3.27
CA LEU A 25 6.02 -3.60 -4.53
C LEU A 25 5.94 -4.52 -5.75
N ASP A 26 6.81 -5.52 -5.84
CA ASP A 26 6.80 -6.51 -6.92
C ASP A 26 5.47 -7.28 -6.96
N THR A 27 4.93 -7.61 -5.79
CA THR A 27 3.64 -8.29 -5.65
C THR A 27 2.49 -7.43 -6.19
N ILE A 28 2.46 -6.13 -5.85
CA ILE A 28 1.42 -5.20 -6.34
C ILE A 28 1.53 -5.01 -7.87
N GLU A 29 2.76 -4.90 -8.37
CA GLU A 29 3.00 -4.81 -9.81
C GLU A 29 2.54 -6.08 -10.55
N PHE A 30 2.78 -7.25 -9.96
CA PHE A 30 2.25 -8.52 -10.47
C PHE A 30 0.72 -8.55 -10.48
N TYR A 31 0.05 -8.06 -9.44
CA TYR A 31 -1.41 -7.94 -9.42
C TYR A 31 -1.94 -7.05 -10.54
N ASP A 32 -1.28 -5.92 -10.82
CA ASP A 32 -1.63 -5.06 -11.95
C ASP A 32 -1.51 -5.80 -13.29
N GLN A 33 -0.42 -6.56 -13.48
CA GLN A 33 -0.15 -7.32 -14.71
C GLN A 33 -1.19 -8.42 -14.98
N ILE A 34 -1.68 -9.08 -13.93
CA ILE A 34 -2.67 -10.17 -14.07
C ILE A 34 -4.12 -9.68 -13.98
N GLY A 35 -4.34 -8.36 -13.91
CA GLY A 35 -5.65 -7.74 -14.04
C GLY A 35 -6.48 -7.65 -12.77
N PHE A 36 -5.86 -7.61 -11.59
CA PHE A 36 -6.56 -7.20 -10.37
C PHE A 36 -6.95 -5.72 -10.48
N GLU A 37 -8.17 -5.40 -10.04
CA GLU A 37 -8.67 -4.02 -10.10
C GLU A 37 -8.24 -3.19 -8.89
N GLU A 38 -8.03 -3.83 -7.74
CA GLU A 38 -7.72 -3.15 -6.48
C GLU A 38 -6.68 -3.93 -5.67
N ALA A 39 -5.79 -3.19 -4.99
CA ALA A 39 -4.93 -3.71 -3.94
C ALA A 39 -5.05 -2.84 -2.68
N TRP A 40 -5.34 -3.49 -1.56
CA TRP A 40 -5.47 -2.88 -0.25
C TRP A 40 -4.28 -3.27 0.62
N ILE A 41 -3.60 -2.31 1.20
CA ILE A 41 -2.33 -2.52 1.93
C ILE A 41 -2.58 -2.42 3.43
N GLY A 42 -2.29 -3.48 4.17
CA GLY A 42 -2.39 -3.48 5.63
C GLY A 42 -1.44 -2.50 6.30
N CYS A 43 -1.84 -2.01 7.47
CA CYS A 43 -1.07 -1.07 8.30
C CYS A 43 -0.85 -1.64 9.69
N HIS A 44 0.43 -1.80 10.10
CA HIS A 44 0.79 -2.22 11.46
C HIS A 44 2.01 -1.45 11.95
N TYR A 45 1.96 -0.98 13.20
CA TYR A 45 3.04 -0.18 13.79
C TYR A 45 4.09 -1.03 14.54
N THR A 46 3.65 -2.01 15.31
CA THR A 46 4.51 -2.73 16.25
C THR A 46 4.46 -4.25 16.08
N VAL A 47 4.16 -4.71 14.87
CA VAL A 47 4.11 -6.14 14.53
C VAL A 47 5.36 -6.50 13.71
N PRO A 48 6.36 -7.19 14.30
CA PRO A 48 7.63 -7.47 13.61
C PRO A 48 7.48 -8.28 12.32
N ARG A 49 6.44 -9.10 12.23
CA ARG A 49 6.17 -9.92 11.04
C ARG A 49 5.39 -9.21 9.95
N GLU A 50 4.85 -8.03 10.24
CA GLU A 50 4.02 -7.26 9.31
C GLU A 50 4.34 -5.75 9.45
N PRO A 51 5.61 -5.36 9.30
CA PRO A 51 6.08 -4.01 9.60
C PRO A 51 5.74 -3.06 8.45
N ASN A 52 4.56 -2.48 8.49
CA ASN A 52 4.16 -1.44 7.54
C ASN A 52 3.46 -0.28 8.26
N PRO A 53 4.20 0.58 8.98
CA PRO A 53 3.62 1.68 9.73
C PRO A 53 3.13 2.84 8.86
N ALA A 54 3.55 2.89 7.60
CA ALA A 54 3.24 3.98 6.68
C ALA A 54 2.80 3.41 5.31
N PRO A 55 1.61 2.81 5.22
CA PRO A 55 1.14 2.17 4.00
C PRO A 55 1.01 3.13 2.82
N ASP A 56 0.80 4.41 3.06
CA ASP A 56 0.76 5.46 2.05
C ASP A 56 2.10 5.66 1.33
N LEU A 57 3.22 5.41 1.99
CA LEU A 57 4.54 5.43 1.33
C LEU A 57 4.70 4.26 0.35
N LEU A 58 4.19 3.09 0.71
CA LEU A 58 4.16 1.93 -0.19
C LEU A 58 3.20 2.18 -1.36
N VAL A 59 2.01 2.74 -1.08
CA VAL A 59 1.03 3.13 -2.09
C VAL A 59 1.64 4.11 -3.10
N ALA A 60 2.30 5.17 -2.62
CA ALA A 60 2.91 6.18 -3.49
C ALA A 60 3.94 5.56 -4.45
N GLN A 61 4.75 4.62 -3.99
CA GLN A 61 5.72 3.92 -4.83
C GLN A 61 5.05 2.93 -5.78
N ALA A 62 4.05 2.19 -5.32
CA ALA A 62 3.29 1.25 -6.15
C ALA A 62 2.58 1.96 -7.32
N LEU A 63 2.05 3.16 -7.08
CA LEU A 63 1.41 3.97 -8.12
C LEU A 63 2.37 4.38 -9.26
N LEU A 64 3.66 4.51 -8.98
CA LEU A 64 4.68 4.76 -10.02
C LEU A 64 5.03 3.51 -10.82
N ARG A 65 4.89 2.32 -10.23
CA ARG A 65 5.24 1.04 -10.85
C ARG A 65 4.07 0.38 -11.58
N THR A 66 2.83 0.81 -11.31
CA THR A 66 1.60 0.22 -11.84
C THR A 66 0.89 1.18 -12.81
N LYS A 67 -0.02 0.62 -13.64
CA LYS A 67 -0.72 1.40 -14.67
C LYS A 67 -2.24 1.46 -14.47
N ASN A 68 -2.85 0.36 -14.02
CA ASN A 68 -4.31 0.20 -14.02
C ASN A 68 -4.89 -0.01 -12.63
N ILE A 69 -4.21 -0.80 -11.79
CA ILE A 69 -4.70 -1.18 -10.46
C ILE A 69 -4.88 0.05 -9.56
N ARG A 70 -5.97 0.07 -8.82
CA ARG A 70 -6.23 1.04 -7.74
C ARG A 70 -5.55 0.55 -6.48
N VAL A 71 -4.77 1.41 -5.83
CA VAL A 71 -4.00 1.03 -4.64
C VAL A 71 -4.38 1.93 -3.47
N SER A 72 -4.72 1.33 -2.35
CA SER A 72 -5.14 2.06 -1.15
C SER A 72 -4.56 1.44 0.11
N PRO A 73 -4.29 2.22 1.15
CA PRO A 73 -4.15 1.65 2.49
C PRO A 73 -5.39 0.84 2.87
N GLY A 74 -5.20 -0.32 3.45
CA GLY A 74 -6.25 -1.20 3.99
C GLY A 74 -6.80 -0.71 5.32
N GLY A 75 -6.50 0.50 5.65
CA GLY A 75 -6.97 1.43 6.62
C GLY A 75 -5.86 2.35 7.10
N TYR A 76 -6.19 3.63 7.28
CA TYR A 76 -5.40 4.53 8.08
C TYR A 76 -5.80 4.38 9.54
N MET A 77 -4.84 4.32 10.43
CA MET A 77 -5.07 4.31 11.88
C MET A 77 -5.42 5.72 12.34
N LEU A 78 -6.68 6.13 12.14
CA LEU A 78 -7.15 7.51 12.33
C LEU A 78 -6.70 8.16 13.64
N PRO A 79 -6.66 7.46 14.80
CA PRO A 79 -6.23 8.05 16.05
C PRO A 79 -4.79 8.60 16.04
N TYR A 80 -3.97 8.19 15.11
CA TYR A 80 -2.56 8.63 15.01
C TYR A 80 -2.35 9.79 14.03
N HIS A 81 -3.41 10.26 13.38
CA HIS A 81 -3.32 11.30 12.36
C HIS A 81 -4.16 12.52 12.72
N HIS A 82 -3.62 13.69 12.46
CA HIS A 82 -4.44 14.91 12.46
C HIS A 82 -5.34 14.87 11.19
N PRO A 83 -6.67 15.06 11.32
CA PRO A 83 -7.60 14.87 10.20
C PRO A 83 -7.29 15.76 8.99
N ALA A 84 -6.88 17.01 9.21
CA ALA A 84 -6.54 17.91 8.10
C ALA A 84 -5.27 17.45 7.35
N GLU A 85 -4.24 16.99 8.06
CA GLU A 85 -3.01 16.47 7.45
C GLU A 85 -3.31 15.21 6.62
N LEU A 86 -4.07 14.29 7.20
CA LEU A 86 -4.44 13.05 6.51
C LEU A 86 -5.29 13.33 5.26
N ALA A 87 -6.25 14.25 5.34
CA ALA A 87 -7.07 14.64 4.20
C ALA A 87 -6.23 15.21 3.05
N HIS A 88 -5.26 16.08 3.36
CA HIS A 88 -4.34 16.61 2.35
C HIS A 88 -3.48 15.52 1.72
N ARG A 89 -2.96 14.60 2.50
CA ARG A 89 -2.14 13.49 2.03
C ARG A 89 -2.91 12.57 1.09
N ILE A 90 -4.14 12.19 1.46
CA ILE A 90 -5.01 11.34 0.64
C ILE A 90 -5.39 12.07 -0.65
N ALA A 91 -5.81 13.33 -0.57
CA ALA A 91 -6.18 14.12 -1.74
C ALA A 91 -4.99 14.29 -2.71
N TRP A 92 -3.78 14.46 -2.17
CA TRP A 92 -2.59 14.55 -3.00
C TRP A 92 -2.26 13.23 -3.71
N LEU A 93 -2.35 12.10 -3.00
CA LEU A 93 -2.17 10.77 -3.61
C LEU A 93 -3.19 10.52 -4.72
N ASP A 94 -4.47 10.84 -4.48
CA ASP A 94 -5.52 10.73 -5.49
C ASP A 94 -5.22 11.58 -6.73
N HIS A 95 -4.79 12.82 -6.51
CA HIS A 95 -4.44 13.76 -7.59
C HIS A 95 -3.26 13.26 -8.44
N ILE A 96 -2.14 12.88 -7.82
CA ILE A 96 -0.95 12.43 -8.56
C ILE A 96 -1.13 11.07 -9.23
N SER A 97 -2.02 10.22 -8.68
CA SER A 97 -2.37 8.92 -9.26
C SER A 97 -3.42 9.01 -10.36
N LYS A 98 -4.04 10.18 -10.57
CA LYS A 98 -5.17 10.38 -11.49
C LYS A 98 -6.39 9.54 -11.12
N GLY A 99 -6.69 9.45 -9.83
CA GLY A 99 -7.86 8.75 -9.30
C GLY A 99 -7.70 7.24 -9.13
N ARG A 100 -6.48 6.76 -8.97
CA ARG A 100 -6.18 5.34 -8.69
C ARG A 100 -5.78 5.13 -7.24
#